data_d57cfb8d7929b249e5f06359037c078e
#
_entry.id   d57cfb8d7929b249e5f06359037c078e
#
_cell.length_a   1.000
_cell.length_b   1.000
_cell.length_c   1.000
_cell.angle_alpha   90.00
_cell.angle_beta   90.00
_cell.angle_gamma   90.00
#
_symmetry.space_group_name_H-M   'P 1'
#
loop_
_entity.id
_entity.type
_entity.pdbx_description
1 polymer ?
#
loop_
_entity_poly.entity_id
_entity_poly.type
_entity_poly.pdbx_seq_one_letter_code
_entity_poly.pdbx_strand_id
1 'polypeptide(L)'
;MRFASLCVLIVVVCSIGDSDATCGAERKRPDIVIFIADDIGYSDFGCYGGEIDTPNIDRLAAGGLRFTDYYTENMCAPTRATLLTGRYQIRGFSEPNNVTIPEALSAAGYRSCMSGKWHCTDDPGERSTPMDRGFDRFFGTPIGCGSFFAPLKLTRDGRPAEHEWQDNKDFYYTDAISDQAVRYVEEIPDETPLFLYLAYTAAHWPLHARPDDIAKYEGKYGMGWDRLRRQRLARMKELGIIGPEVELSPRHENVPAWEEEPHKAWQQRRMEVYAAQIDQMDVGIGRVLDALEAAGRMKNTLVLLTIDNGGCHVEYGEKRTGNFLNQETRDGRPMVVGNRPDVMPGSEETWQSYGYGWANASNTPFRLFKQFDHEGGIRVPLIAHWPEVIREGGKLTDQTAHVIDLLPTALDAAGVAYPKEYDGRQVAPADGRSLVPVLQGRQRSPHDTLYWKFAHGRAVRQGRWKLAATDRNPWELYDIEADPIEVHDLAKKMPGKVAELAARWDSWNAMAKKKPKKKGSKK
;
A
#
# COMPACT_ATOMS: atom_id res chain seq x y z
N MET A 1 59.59 -85.21 -12.87
CA MET A 1 59.59 -83.81 -13.27
C MET A 1 58.17 -83.43 -13.67
N ARG A 2 57.44 -82.79 -12.80
CA ARG A 2 56.05 -82.36 -13.10
C ARG A 2 56.02 -80.84 -12.71
N PHE A 3 55.80 -80.01 -13.70
CA PHE A 3 55.58 -78.54 -13.51
C PHE A 3 54.11 -78.34 -13.12
N ALA A 4 53.86 -77.69 -12.01
CA ALA A 4 52.55 -77.22 -11.62
C ALA A 4 52.40 -75.75 -12.03
N SER A 5 51.44 -75.46 -12.93
CA SER A 5 51.05 -74.06 -13.29
C SER A 5 50.11 -73.47 -12.27
N LEU A 6 50.50 -72.36 -11.72
CA LEU A 6 49.70 -71.56 -10.79
C LEU A 6 48.89 -70.54 -11.56
N CYS A 7 47.58 -70.70 -11.64
CA CYS A 7 46.66 -69.69 -12.18
C CYS A 7 46.34 -68.66 -11.09
N VAL A 8 46.79 -67.42 -11.31
CA VAL A 8 46.39 -66.25 -10.47
C VAL A 8 45.10 -65.70 -11.02
N LEU A 9 44.04 -65.79 -10.24
CA LEU A 9 42.74 -65.19 -10.50
C LEU A 9 42.75 -63.73 -10.03
N ILE A 10 42.77 -62.78 -10.95
CA ILE A 10 42.62 -61.36 -10.61
C ILE A 10 41.13 -61.07 -10.50
N VAL A 11 40.65 -60.81 -9.28
CA VAL A 11 39.31 -60.32 -9.05
C VAL A 11 39.34 -58.79 -9.17
N VAL A 12 38.77 -58.25 -10.25
CA VAL A 12 38.54 -56.81 -10.38
C VAL A 12 37.27 -56.48 -9.60
N VAL A 13 37.41 -55.85 -8.44
CA VAL A 13 36.28 -55.24 -7.70
C VAL A 13 35.97 -53.93 -8.34
N CYS A 14 34.92 -53.88 -9.17
CA CYS A 14 34.29 -52.61 -9.61
C CYS A 14 33.56 -52.01 -8.42
N SER A 15 34.15 -51.00 -7.80
CA SER A 15 33.44 -50.09 -6.88
C SER A 15 32.42 -49.30 -7.67
N ILE A 16 31.13 -49.69 -7.59
CA ILE A 16 30.03 -48.85 -8.01
C ILE A 16 29.95 -47.75 -6.96
N GLY A 17 30.47 -46.58 -7.29
CA GLY A 17 30.25 -45.38 -6.52
C GLY A 17 28.79 -44.95 -6.68
N ASP A 18 28.00 -45.17 -5.62
CA ASP A 18 26.70 -44.51 -5.48
C ASP A 18 26.95 -43.01 -5.42
N SER A 19 26.84 -42.37 -6.59
CA SER A 19 26.63 -40.93 -6.62
C SER A 19 25.18 -40.67 -6.20
N ASP A 20 24.95 -40.56 -4.91
CA ASP A 20 23.78 -39.87 -4.40
C ASP A 20 23.76 -38.44 -4.97
N ALA A 21 23.25 -38.31 -6.19
CA ALA A 21 22.72 -37.06 -6.66
C ALA A 21 21.49 -36.80 -5.77
N THR A 22 21.72 -36.10 -4.66
CA THR A 22 20.66 -35.41 -3.95
C THR A 22 20.02 -34.45 -4.96
N CYS A 23 18.95 -34.94 -5.62
CA CYS A 23 18.03 -34.11 -6.34
C CYS A 23 17.48 -33.14 -5.28
N GLY A 24 18.12 -31.98 -5.15
CA GLY A 24 17.63 -30.92 -4.30
C GLY A 24 16.22 -30.63 -4.80
N ALA A 25 15.22 -30.93 -3.99
CA ALA A 25 13.85 -30.57 -4.28
C ALA A 25 13.85 -29.09 -4.68
N GLU A 26 13.45 -28.81 -5.91
CA GLU A 26 13.40 -27.42 -6.43
C GLU A 26 12.55 -26.63 -5.44
N ARG A 27 13.16 -25.62 -4.81
CA ARG A 27 12.49 -24.86 -3.75
C ARG A 27 11.21 -24.26 -4.33
N LYS A 28 10.05 -24.60 -3.78
CA LYS A 28 8.76 -24.08 -4.22
C LYS A 28 8.82 -22.55 -4.13
N ARG A 29 8.46 -21.86 -5.22
CA ARG A 29 8.37 -20.38 -5.22
C ARG A 29 7.39 -19.92 -4.16
N PRO A 30 7.66 -18.83 -3.42
CA PRO A 30 6.73 -18.30 -2.44
C PRO A 30 5.46 -17.77 -3.11
N ASP A 31 4.34 -17.86 -2.41
CA ASP A 31 3.21 -17.00 -2.73
C ASP A 31 3.53 -15.56 -2.34
N ILE A 32 2.93 -14.61 -3.04
CA ILE A 32 3.14 -13.18 -2.79
C ILE A 32 1.77 -12.53 -2.62
N VAL A 33 1.53 -11.95 -1.46
CA VAL A 33 0.28 -11.26 -1.13
C VAL A 33 0.58 -9.82 -0.78
N ILE A 34 -0.05 -8.88 -1.47
CA ILE A 34 0.07 -7.46 -1.18
C ILE A 34 -1.31 -6.93 -0.78
N PHE A 35 -1.43 -6.49 0.48
CA PHE A 35 -2.56 -5.72 0.96
C PHE A 35 -2.22 -4.24 0.85
N ILE A 36 -3.11 -3.46 0.26
CA ILE A 36 -3.01 -2.01 0.24
C ILE A 36 -4.33 -1.39 0.70
N ALA A 37 -4.27 -0.60 1.76
CA ALA A 37 -5.37 0.20 2.27
C ALA A 37 -5.39 1.59 1.62
N ASP A 38 -6.47 2.35 1.83
CA ASP A 38 -6.76 3.61 1.16
C ASP A 38 -7.02 4.73 2.17
N ASP A 39 -6.25 5.83 2.10
CA ASP A 39 -6.43 7.03 2.92
C ASP A 39 -6.35 6.81 4.45
N ILE A 40 -5.48 5.92 4.92
CA ILE A 40 -5.27 5.65 6.35
C ILE A 40 -4.01 6.41 6.82
N GLY A 41 -4.06 6.98 8.04
CA GLY A 41 -2.92 7.70 8.59
C GLY A 41 -1.87 6.78 9.22
N TYR A 42 -0.66 7.32 9.42
CA TYR A 42 0.49 6.58 9.93
C TYR A 42 0.24 5.88 11.27
N SER A 43 -0.57 6.50 12.15
CA SER A 43 -0.80 6.02 13.51
C SER A 43 -2.13 5.33 13.72
N ASP A 44 -2.86 4.94 12.67
CA ASP A 44 -4.20 4.35 12.85
C ASP A 44 -4.18 2.88 13.25
N PHE A 45 -3.18 2.10 12.83
CA PHE A 45 -3.07 0.68 13.22
C PHE A 45 -2.53 0.51 14.65
N GLY A 46 -3.05 -0.49 15.39
CA GLY A 46 -2.63 -0.79 16.75
C GLY A 46 -1.12 -0.96 16.90
N CYS A 47 -0.48 -1.72 16.02
CA CYS A 47 0.97 -1.93 16.00
C CYS A 47 1.81 -0.69 15.62
N TYR A 48 1.17 0.40 15.20
CA TYR A 48 1.78 1.73 14.99
C TYR A 48 1.29 2.78 15.99
N GLY A 49 0.56 2.39 17.04
CA GLY A 49 0.18 3.25 18.15
C GLY A 49 -1.28 3.69 18.15
N GLY A 50 -2.09 3.22 17.20
CA GLY A 50 -3.53 3.48 17.12
C GLY A 50 -4.34 2.78 18.21
N GLU A 51 -5.55 3.27 18.42
CA GLU A 51 -6.55 2.71 19.32
C GLU A 51 -7.65 1.94 18.59
N ILE A 52 -7.60 1.93 17.26
CA ILE A 52 -8.52 1.16 16.43
C ILE A 52 -8.16 -0.33 16.55
N ASP A 53 -9.17 -1.17 16.68
CA ASP A 53 -8.97 -2.60 16.83
C ASP A 53 -8.51 -3.20 15.49
N THR A 54 -7.22 -3.63 15.43
CA THR A 54 -6.58 -4.21 14.24
C THR A 54 -5.83 -5.51 14.57
N PRO A 55 -6.47 -6.51 15.23
CA PRO A 55 -5.77 -7.68 15.76
C PRO A 55 -5.10 -8.54 14.69
N ASN A 56 -5.62 -8.59 13.46
CA ASN A 56 -5.04 -9.38 12.37
C ASN A 56 -3.82 -8.70 11.75
N ILE A 57 -3.86 -7.36 11.59
CA ILE A 57 -2.71 -6.55 11.18
C ILE A 57 -1.63 -6.61 12.26
N ASP A 58 -2.02 -6.53 13.53
CA ASP A 58 -1.09 -6.63 14.67
C ASP A 58 -0.45 -8.03 14.75
N ARG A 59 -1.20 -9.11 14.41
CA ARG A 59 -0.67 -10.48 14.27
C ARG A 59 0.40 -10.56 13.19
N LEU A 60 0.16 -9.97 12.01
CA LEU A 60 1.18 -9.89 10.96
C LEU A 60 2.43 -9.14 11.43
N ALA A 61 2.25 -8.03 12.12
CA ALA A 61 3.34 -7.23 12.68
C ALA A 61 4.14 -8.00 13.73
N ALA A 62 3.46 -8.76 14.60
CA ALA A 62 4.10 -9.56 15.65
C ALA A 62 4.94 -10.72 15.08
N GLY A 63 4.51 -11.32 13.95
CA GLY A 63 5.27 -12.36 13.24
C GLY A 63 6.22 -11.84 12.17
N GLY A 64 6.19 -10.54 11.89
CA GLY A 64 6.88 -9.92 10.77
C GLY A 64 7.85 -8.81 11.14
N LEU A 65 8.14 -7.97 10.17
CA LEU A 65 9.01 -6.80 10.28
C LEU A 65 8.20 -5.53 9.96
N ARG A 66 8.24 -4.54 10.86
CA ARG A 66 7.61 -3.22 10.66
C ARG A 66 8.65 -2.20 10.21
N PHE A 67 8.35 -1.49 9.13
CA PHE A 67 9.19 -0.39 8.66
C PHE A 67 8.71 0.92 9.27
N THR A 68 9.62 1.67 9.89
CA THR A 68 9.33 2.99 10.45
C THR A 68 9.65 4.13 9.48
N ASP A 69 10.37 3.85 8.39
CA ASP A 69 10.84 4.81 7.40
C ASP A 69 10.49 4.34 5.97
N TYR A 70 9.18 4.14 5.71
CA TYR A 70 8.66 3.73 4.41
C TYR A 70 7.78 4.81 3.79
N TYR A 71 7.93 5.00 2.49
CA TYR A 71 7.32 6.07 1.72
C TYR A 71 6.49 5.57 0.55
N THR A 72 5.39 6.27 0.31
CA THR A 72 4.57 6.14 -0.90
C THR A 72 4.54 7.45 -1.67
N GLU A 73 3.77 7.52 -2.76
CA GLU A 73 3.39 8.79 -3.36
C GLU A 73 2.33 9.47 -2.49
N ASN A 74 2.03 10.73 -2.76
CA ASN A 74 1.10 11.52 -1.96
C ASN A 74 -0.38 11.32 -2.32
N MET A 75 -0.69 10.37 -3.23
CA MET A 75 -2.06 10.06 -3.68
C MET A 75 -2.18 8.61 -4.15
N CYS A 76 -3.43 8.11 -4.12
CA CYS A 76 -3.75 6.72 -4.41
C CYS A 76 -3.38 6.27 -5.83
N ALA A 77 -3.76 6.98 -6.88
CA ALA A 77 -3.47 6.57 -8.26
C ALA A 77 -1.96 6.46 -8.55
N PRO A 78 -1.12 7.47 -8.25
CA PRO A 78 0.32 7.34 -8.45
C PRO A 78 0.95 6.25 -7.58
N THR A 79 0.54 6.07 -6.32
CA THR A 79 1.08 5.02 -5.46
C THR A 79 0.80 3.63 -6.03
N ARG A 80 -0.45 3.34 -6.42
CA ARG A 80 -0.84 2.03 -6.95
C ARG A 80 -0.12 1.72 -8.26
N ALA A 81 0.01 2.70 -9.13
CA ALA A 81 0.77 2.59 -10.36
C ALA A 81 2.28 2.38 -10.12
N THR A 82 2.87 3.13 -9.19
CA THR A 82 4.27 3.01 -8.78
C THR A 82 4.56 1.66 -8.14
N LEU A 83 3.66 1.17 -7.26
CA LEU A 83 3.74 -0.15 -6.64
C LEU A 83 3.85 -1.26 -7.69
N LEU A 84 2.92 -1.27 -8.64
CA LEU A 84 2.82 -2.33 -9.64
C LEU A 84 3.96 -2.30 -10.66
N THR A 85 4.56 -1.13 -10.94
CA THR A 85 5.58 -0.98 -11.98
C THR A 85 7.00 -0.84 -11.45
N GLY A 86 7.19 -0.58 -10.14
CA GLY A 86 8.50 -0.28 -9.55
C GLY A 86 9.14 1.00 -10.11
N ARG A 87 8.34 1.92 -10.67
CA ARG A 87 8.80 3.15 -11.33
C ARG A 87 7.97 4.35 -10.89
N TYR A 88 8.65 5.48 -10.74
CA TYR A 88 7.96 6.73 -10.40
C TYR A 88 6.86 7.08 -11.42
N GLN A 89 5.66 7.37 -10.91
CA GLN A 89 4.46 7.61 -11.71
C GLN A 89 4.57 8.80 -12.67
N ILE A 90 5.42 9.76 -12.40
CA ILE A 90 5.68 10.89 -13.31
C ILE A 90 6.01 10.45 -14.75
N ARG A 91 6.38 9.18 -14.93
CA ARG A 91 6.68 8.57 -16.24
C ARG A 91 5.46 7.98 -16.93
N GLY A 92 4.30 7.96 -16.27
CA GLY A 92 3.03 7.44 -16.80
C GLY A 92 2.87 5.92 -16.66
N PHE A 93 1.73 5.49 -16.14
CA PHE A 93 1.41 4.07 -15.92
C PHE A 93 1.29 3.29 -17.24
N SER A 94 0.61 3.88 -18.23
CA SER A 94 0.32 3.25 -19.53
C SER A 94 1.50 3.30 -20.51
N GLU A 95 2.67 3.82 -20.12
CA GLU A 95 3.84 3.84 -21.01
C GLU A 95 4.19 2.43 -21.50
N PRO A 96 4.44 2.26 -22.82
CA PRO A 96 4.64 0.92 -23.42
C PRO A 96 5.83 0.14 -22.84
N ASN A 97 6.81 0.83 -22.29
CA ASN A 97 8.02 0.25 -21.71
C ASN A 97 7.92 -0.04 -20.20
N ASN A 98 6.75 0.13 -19.59
CA ASN A 98 6.49 -0.30 -18.22
C ASN A 98 6.04 -1.76 -18.21
N VAL A 99 6.53 -2.52 -17.22
CA VAL A 99 6.05 -3.85 -16.87
C VAL A 99 5.49 -3.81 -15.46
N THR A 100 4.44 -4.58 -15.20
CA THR A 100 3.84 -4.72 -13.88
C THR A 100 4.32 -5.99 -13.17
N ILE A 101 4.08 -6.10 -11.86
CA ILE A 101 4.38 -7.33 -11.10
C ILE A 101 3.75 -8.56 -11.77
N PRO A 102 2.42 -8.62 -12.07
CA PRO A 102 1.83 -9.79 -12.69
C PRO A 102 2.39 -10.07 -14.10
N GLU A 103 2.61 -9.03 -14.93
CA GLU A 103 3.25 -9.22 -16.24
C GLU A 103 4.65 -9.85 -16.11
N ALA A 104 5.46 -9.43 -15.13
CA ALA A 104 6.81 -9.96 -14.93
C ALA A 104 6.81 -11.37 -14.30
N LEU A 105 5.85 -11.69 -13.44
CA LEU A 105 5.72 -12.99 -12.79
C LEU A 105 5.11 -14.07 -13.68
N SER A 106 4.41 -13.71 -14.76
CA SER A 106 3.71 -14.64 -15.64
C SER A 106 4.62 -15.73 -16.21
N ALA A 107 5.85 -15.38 -16.64
CA ALA A 107 6.84 -16.32 -17.18
C ALA A 107 7.33 -17.34 -16.13
N ALA A 108 7.13 -17.07 -14.83
CA ALA A 108 7.46 -17.98 -13.74
C ALA A 108 6.29 -18.86 -13.29
N GLY A 109 5.17 -18.82 -14.00
CA GLY A 109 4.00 -19.65 -13.76
C GLY A 109 3.09 -19.16 -12.63
N TYR A 110 3.26 -17.94 -12.16
CA TYR A 110 2.35 -17.36 -11.17
C TYR A 110 0.93 -17.19 -11.73
N ARG A 111 -0.04 -17.52 -10.90
CA ARG A 111 -1.42 -17.11 -11.10
C ARG A 111 -1.64 -15.78 -10.40
N SER A 112 -1.97 -14.75 -11.17
CA SER A 112 -2.09 -13.38 -10.66
C SER A 112 -3.56 -12.99 -10.51
N CYS A 113 -3.98 -12.71 -9.26
CA CYS A 113 -5.35 -12.35 -8.93
C CYS A 113 -5.40 -11.00 -8.23
N MET A 114 -6.44 -10.22 -8.54
CA MET A 114 -6.69 -8.93 -7.91
C MET A 114 -8.12 -8.85 -7.38
N SER A 115 -8.27 -8.32 -6.17
CA SER A 115 -9.57 -7.97 -5.59
C SER A 115 -9.54 -6.54 -5.04
N GLY A 116 -10.52 -5.71 -5.44
CA GLY A 116 -10.71 -4.35 -4.94
C GLY A 116 -10.44 -3.22 -5.93
N LYS A 117 -9.92 -2.10 -5.45
CA LYS A 117 -9.72 -0.85 -6.18
C LYS A 117 -8.52 -0.90 -7.11
N TRP A 118 -8.74 -0.68 -8.41
CA TRP A 118 -7.66 -0.55 -9.40
C TRP A 118 -6.98 0.82 -9.37
N HIS A 119 -7.66 1.84 -9.84
CA HIS A 119 -7.26 3.25 -9.82
C HIS A 119 -5.77 3.52 -10.14
N CYS A 120 -5.21 2.86 -11.15
CA CYS A 120 -3.84 3.10 -11.60
C CYS A 120 -3.74 4.15 -12.70
N THR A 121 -4.84 4.41 -13.41
CA THR A 121 -4.94 5.42 -14.47
C THR A 121 -6.38 5.85 -14.65
N ASP A 122 -6.58 7.13 -14.97
CA ASP A 122 -7.86 7.70 -15.40
C ASP A 122 -7.97 7.72 -16.94
N ASP A 123 -6.89 7.36 -17.65
CA ASP A 123 -6.87 7.29 -19.11
C ASP A 123 -7.47 5.96 -19.57
N PRO A 124 -8.61 5.97 -20.32
CA PRO A 124 -9.25 4.77 -20.85
C PRO A 124 -8.55 4.15 -22.07
N GLY A 125 -7.27 4.41 -22.25
CA GLY A 125 -6.48 3.89 -23.37
C GLY A 125 -6.18 2.39 -23.30
N GLU A 126 -5.42 1.89 -24.26
CA GLU A 126 -4.89 0.52 -24.24
C GLU A 126 -4.07 0.26 -22.96
N ARG A 127 -4.15 -0.98 -22.44
CA ARG A 127 -3.43 -1.40 -21.23
C ARG A 127 -3.87 -0.63 -19.96
N SER A 128 -5.15 -0.28 -19.86
CA SER A 128 -5.68 0.49 -18.73
C SER A 128 -6.38 -0.36 -17.67
N THR A 129 -6.78 -1.58 -17.98
CA THR A 129 -7.49 -2.47 -17.04
C THR A 129 -6.53 -3.45 -16.33
N PRO A 130 -6.92 -4.06 -15.19
CA PRO A 130 -6.12 -5.10 -14.55
C PRO A 130 -5.80 -6.27 -15.49
N MET A 131 -6.78 -6.70 -16.29
CA MET A 131 -6.60 -7.82 -17.22
C MET A 131 -5.57 -7.49 -18.31
N ASP A 132 -5.56 -6.25 -18.83
CA ASP A 132 -4.56 -5.78 -19.79
C ASP A 132 -3.15 -5.70 -19.20
N ARG A 133 -3.04 -5.72 -17.87
CA ARG A 133 -1.80 -5.55 -17.12
C ARG A 133 -1.39 -6.82 -16.37
N GLY A 134 -1.78 -7.99 -16.90
CA GLY A 134 -1.27 -9.30 -16.53
C GLY A 134 -1.98 -9.99 -15.37
N PHE A 135 -3.06 -9.43 -14.83
CA PHE A 135 -3.90 -10.17 -13.90
C PHE A 135 -4.77 -11.19 -14.65
N ASP A 136 -4.77 -12.43 -14.20
CA ASP A 136 -5.59 -13.50 -14.72
C ASP A 136 -7.05 -13.41 -14.27
N ARG A 137 -7.26 -12.87 -13.07
CA ARG A 137 -8.57 -12.70 -12.44
C ARG A 137 -8.65 -11.33 -11.80
N PHE A 138 -9.81 -10.71 -11.91
CA PHE A 138 -10.09 -9.42 -11.30
C PHE A 138 -11.53 -9.35 -10.76
N PHE A 139 -11.68 -8.88 -9.54
CA PHE A 139 -12.95 -8.46 -8.97
C PHE A 139 -12.77 -7.10 -8.31
N GLY A 140 -13.56 -6.10 -8.69
CA GLY A 140 -13.45 -4.79 -8.06
C GLY A 140 -13.88 -3.64 -8.95
N THR A 141 -13.45 -2.44 -8.56
CA THR A 141 -13.80 -1.19 -9.26
C THR A 141 -12.58 -0.56 -9.94
N PRO A 142 -12.70 -0.09 -11.20
CA PRO A 142 -11.62 0.64 -11.88
C PRO A 142 -11.42 2.05 -11.34
N ILE A 143 -12.44 2.63 -10.68
CA ILE A 143 -12.48 4.02 -10.20
C ILE A 143 -11.89 4.18 -8.80
N GLY A 144 -11.57 5.44 -8.46
CA GLY A 144 -10.81 5.78 -7.25
C GLY A 144 -11.57 5.71 -5.93
N CYS A 145 -12.90 5.76 -5.95
CA CYS A 145 -13.74 5.75 -4.75
C CYS A 145 -15.17 5.40 -5.13
N GLY A 146 -15.99 5.07 -4.14
CA GLY A 146 -17.40 4.71 -4.37
C GLY A 146 -18.09 4.29 -3.09
N SER A 147 -19.39 4.06 -3.16
CA SER A 147 -20.17 3.54 -2.04
C SER A 147 -19.64 2.16 -1.60
N PHE A 148 -19.60 1.92 -0.30
CA PHE A 148 -19.29 0.60 0.24
C PHE A 148 -20.49 -0.36 0.17
N PHE A 149 -21.69 0.18 -0.01
CA PHE A 149 -22.92 -0.60 -0.13
C PHE A 149 -23.34 -0.85 -1.58
N ALA A 150 -23.06 0.10 -2.48
CA ALA A 150 -23.44 0.05 -3.89
C ALA A 150 -22.32 0.61 -4.79
N PRO A 151 -21.16 -0.08 -4.88
CA PRO A 151 -20.02 0.42 -5.67
C PRO A 151 -20.36 0.47 -7.16
N LEU A 152 -20.27 1.67 -7.74
CA LEU A 152 -20.46 1.87 -9.17
C LEU A 152 -19.29 1.27 -9.97
N LYS A 153 -19.59 0.77 -11.16
CA LYS A 153 -18.62 0.13 -12.06
C LYS A 153 -17.94 -1.10 -11.45
N LEU A 154 -18.63 -1.79 -10.55
CA LEU A 154 -18.15 -3.09 -10.07
C LEU A 154 -18.03 -4.05 -11.26
N THR A 155 -16.87 -4.68 -11.39
CA THR A 155 -16.59 -5.63 -12.48
C THR A 155 -15.98 -6.92 -11.93
N ARG A 156 -16.24 -8.01 -12.65
CA ARG A 156 -15.63 -9.32 -12.45
C ARG A 156 -15.07 -9.81 -13.78
N ASP A 157 -13.76 -10.00 -13.86
CA ASP A 157 -13.06 -10.50 -15.05
C ASP A 157 -13.44 -9.72 -16.33
N GLY A 158 -13.50 -8.38 -16.21
CA GLY A 158 -13.85 -7.46 -17.31
C GLY A 158 -15.34 -7.35 -17.64
N ARG A 159 -16.23 -8.00 -16.89
CA ARG A 159 -17.70 -7.94 -17.08
C ARG A 159 -18.34 -7.13 -15.95
N PRO A 160 -19.42 -6.36 -16.23
CA PRO A 160 -20.20 -5.70 -15.18
C PRO A 160 -20.70 -6.70 -14.13
N ALA A 161 -20.60 -6.31 -12.85
CA ALA A 161 -20.97 -7.13 -11.71
C ALA A 161 -21.82 -6.39 -10.67
N GLU A 162 -22.44 -5.27 -11.04
CA GLU A 162 -23.29 -4.50 -10.13
C GLU A 162 -24.51 -5.30 -9.61
N HIS A 163 -24.97 -6.31 -10.35
CA HIS A 163 -26.02 -7.21 -9.89
C HIS A 163 -25.67 -7.88 -8.54
N GLU A 164 -24.39 -8.05 -8.19
CA GLU A 164 -23.96 -8.67 -6.94
C GLU A 164 -24.39 -7.87 -5.70
N TRP A 165 -24.44 -6.55 -5.79
CA TRP A 165 -24.96 -5.71 -4.71
C TRP A 165 -26.45 -5.37 -4.89
N GLN A 166 -26.97 -5.35 -6.11
CA GLN A 166 -28.39 -5.10 -6.39
C GLN A 166 -29.27 -6.23 -5.84
N ASP A 167 -28.82 -7.46 -5.96
CA ASP A 167 -29.54 -8.64 -5.52
C ASP A 167 -29.27 -9.04 -4.05
N ASN A 168 -28.31 -8.37 -3.39
CA ASN A 168 -27.89 -8.67 -2.02
C ASN A 168 -27.94 -7.44 -1.11
N LYS A 169 -28.93 -7.41 -0.23
CA LYS A 169 -29.11 -6.30 0.75
C LYS A 169 -27.97 -6.23 1.79
N ASP A 170 -27.34 -7.36 2.07
CA ASP A 170 -26.24 -7.45 3.05
C ASP A 170 -24.88 -7.17 2.43
N PHE A 171 -24.84 -6.86 1.12
CA PHE A 171 -23.58 -6.57 0.43
C PHE A 171 -22.85 -5.40 1.09
N TYR A 172 -21.57 -5.63 1.39
CA TYR A 172 -20.63 -4.62 1.83
C TYR A 172 -19.30 -4.82 1.11
N TYR A 173 -18.80 -3.79 0.45
CA TYR A 173 -17.72 -3.93 -0.53
C TYR A 173 -16.41 -4.43 0.10
N THR A 174 -16.08 -4.02 1.32
CA THR A 174 -14.90 -4.51 2.05
C THR A 174 -14.96 -6.03 2.25
N ASP A 175 -16.13 -6.55 2.61
CA ASP A 175 -16.35 -8.00 2.73
C ASP A 175 -16.23 -8.70 1.39
N ALA A 176 -16.87 -8.16 0.35
CA ALA A 176 -16.83 -8.73 -1.00
C ALA A 176 -15.41 -8.81 -1.57
N ILE A 177 -14.55 -7.80 -1.29
CA ILE A 177 -13.12 -7.82 -1.64
C ILE A 177 -12.43 -9.00 -0.96
N SER A 178 -12.66 -9.20 0.34
CA SER A 178 -12.03 -10.26 1.13
C SER A 178 -12.55 -11.64 0.75
N ASP A 179 -13.86 -11.79 0.57
CA ASP A 179 -14.49 -13.04 0.15
C ASP A 179 -13.98 -13.53 -1.20
N GLN A 180 -13.79 -12.59 -2.14
CA GLN A 180 -13.23 -12.94 -3.44
C GLN A 180 -11.77 -13.36 -3.34
N ALA A 181 -10.99 -12.72 -2.46
CA ALA A 181 -9.61 -13.10 -2.22
C ALA A 181 -9.49 -14.50 -1.59
N VAL A 182 -10.35 -14.81 -0.61
CA VAL A 182 -10.46 -16.17 -0.02
C VAL A 182 -10.75 -17.20 -1.12
N ARG A 183 -11.74 -16.95 -1.98
CA ARG A 183 -12.04 -17.83 -3.13
C ARG A 183 -10.83 -18.03 -4.04
N TYR A 184 -10.04 -16.99 -4.32
CA TYR A 184 -8.83 -17.15 -5.14
C TYR A 184 -7.79 -18.04 -4.46
N VAL A 185 -7.63 -17.94 -3.13
CA VAL A 185 -6.73 -18.82 -2.37
C VAL A 185 -7.20 -20.28 -2.44
N GLU A 186 -8.52 -20.52 -2.31
CA GLU A 186 -9.13 -21.86 -2.32
C GLU A 186 -9.15 -22.51 -3.72
N GLU A 187 -9.37 -21.72 -4.78
CA GLU A 187 -9.50 -22.19 -6.17
C GLU A 187 -8.16 -22.52 -6.84
N ILE A 188 -7.04 -21.89 -6.39
CA ILE A 188 -5.75 -22.06 -7.05
C ILE A 188 -5.01 -23.28 -6.50
N PRO A 189 -4.62 -24.25 -7.37
CA PRO A 189 -3.90 -25.44 -6.95
C PRO A 189 -2.63 -25.14 -6.14
N ASP A 190 -2.32 -25.97 -5.15
CA ASP A 190 -1.19 -25.76 -4.22
C ASP A 190 0.17 -25.69 -4.89
N GLU A 191 0.35 -26.37 -6.01
CA GLU A 191 1.58 -26.34 -6.81
C GLU A 191 1.77 -25.08 -7.61
N THR A 192 0.70 -24.29 -7.82
CA THR A 192 0.74 -23.04 -8.59
C THR A 192 1.07 -21.87 -7.66
N PRO A 193 2.16 -21.14 -7.88
CA PRO A 193 2.47 -19.98 -7.07
C PRO A 193 1.44 -18.86 -7.33
N LEU A 194 0.98 -18.23 -6.25
CA LEU A 194 -0.05 -17.19 -6.26
C LEU A 194 0.59 -15.79 -6.11
N PHE A 195 0.21 -14.87 -6.99
CA PHE A 195 0.31 -13.44 -6.72
C PHE A 195 -1.08 -12.87 -6.46
N LEU A 196 -1.32 -12.38 -5.24
CA LEU A 196 -2.61 -11.86 -4.81
C LEU A 196 -2.48 -10.38 -4.41
N TYR A 197 -3.16 -9.50 -5.13
CA TYR A 197 -3.20 -8.06 -4.85
C TYR A 197 -4.58 -7.67 -4.32
N LEU A 198 -4.67 -7.42 -3.01
CA LEU A 198 -5.88 -6.93 -2.36
C LEU A 198 -5.78 -5.43 -2.15
N ALA A 199 -6.64 -4.72 -2.84
CA ALA A 199 -6.65 -3.27 -2.87
C ALA A 199 -7.96 -2.75 -2.26
N TYR A 200 -7.97 -2.61 -0.94
CA TYR A 200 -9.14 -2.12 -0.22
C TYR A 200 -9.46 -0.66 -0.58
N THR A 201 -10.73 -0.30 -0.48
CA THR A 201 -11.22 1.09 -0.51
C THR A 201 -11.34 1.69 0.89
N ALA A 202 -11.26 0.88 1.94
CA ALA A 202 -11.25 1.33 3.32
C ALA A 202 -9.89 1.98 3.66
N ALA A 203 -9.85 3.14 4.34
CA ALA A 203 -11.01 3.88 4.86
C ALA A 203 -11.28 5.19 4.08
N HIS A 204 -11.12 5.16 2.75
CA HIS A 204 -11.43 6.32 1.89
C HIS A 204 -12.90 6.74 2.03
N TRP A 205 -13.19 8.02 1.93
CA TRP A 205 -14.59 8.47 1.87
C TRP A 205 -15.34 7.84 0.67
N PRO A 206 -16.69 7.67 0.76
CA PRO A 206 -17.59 8.12 1.80
C PRO A 206 -17.45 7.34 3.11
N LEU A 207 -17.77 8.00 4.24
CA LEU A 207 -17.85 7.36 5.55
C LEU A 207 -19.08 6.46 5.59
N HIS A 208 -18.89 5.20 5.24
CA HIS A 208 -19.91 4.17 5.18
C HIS A 208 -19.52 2.97 6.03
N ALA A 209 -20.30 2.61 7.03
CA ALA A 209 -20.14 1.38 7.80
C ALA A 209 -21.50 0.89 8.29
N ARG A 210 -21.60 -0.40 8.62
CA ARG A 210 -22.81 -0.98 9.15
C ARG A 210 -23.06 -0.47 10.58
N PRO A 211 -24.32 -0.33 11.00
CA PRO A 211 -24.65 0.19 12.34
C PRO A 211 -23.95 -0.56 13.48
N ASP A 212 -23.90 -1.90 13.41
CA ASP A 212 -23.28 -2.74 14.45
C ASP A 212 -21.76 -2.53 14.52
N ASP A 213 -21.10 -2.27 13.39
CA ASP A 213 -19.67 -1.99 13.35
C ASP A 213 -19.35 -0.60 13.93
N ILE A 214 -20.20 0.40 13.64
CA ILE A 214 -20.09 1.74 14.22
C ILE A 214 -20.30 1.68 15.75
N ALA A 215 -21.26 0.88 16.22
CA ALA A 215 -21.60 0.77 17.64
C ALA A 215 -20.41 0.30 18.52
N LYS A 216 -19.46 -0.46 17.96
CA LYS A 216 -18.20 -0.85 18.66
C LYS A 216 -17.36 0.36 19.08
N TYR A 217 -17.51 1.48 18.38
CA TYR A 217 -16.73 2.70 18.58
C TYR A 217 -17.51 3.83 19.21
N GLU A 218 -18.79 3.62 19.55
CA GLU A 218 -19.65 4.66 20.13
C GLU A 218 -19.03 5.26 21.41
N GLY A 219 -18.90 6.59 21.42
CA GLY A 219 -18.33 7.34 22.53
C GLY A 219 -16.80 7.36 22.62
N LYS A 220 -16.09 6.51 21.87
CA LYS A 220 -14.62 6.35 21.96
C LYS A 220 -13.86 7.64 21.60
N TYR A 221 -14.42 8.47 20.72
CA TYR A 221 -13.77 9.68 20.21
C TYR A 221 -14.28 11.00 20.83
N GLY A 222 -15.13 10.94 21.85
CA GLY A 222 -15.59 12.12 22.59
C GLY A 222 -14.46 12.91 23.26
N MET A 223 -13.29 12.31 23.43
CA MET A 223 -12.08 12.97 23.93
C MET A 223 -11.46 13.99 22.96
N GLY A 224 -11.80 13.90 21.67
CA GLY A 224 -11.35 14.77 20.60
C GLY A 224 -9.92 14.51 20.10
N TRP A 225 -9.61 15.15 18.96
CA TRP A 225 -8.34 14.95 18.24
C TRP A 225 -7.10 15.38 19.01
N ASP A 226 -7.14 16.45 19.83
CA ASP A 226 -5.97 16.91 20.59
C ASP A 226 -5.52 15.89 21.64
N ARG A 227 -6.46 15.27 22.34
CA ARG A 227 -6.15 14.22 23.32
C ARG A 227 -5.73 12.93 22.64
N LEU A 228 -6.41 12.57 21.54
CA LEU A 228 -6.09 11.39 20.76
C LEU A 228 -4.66 11.46 20.22
N ARG A 229 -4.25 12.58 19.63
CA ARG A 229 -2.86 12.79 19.14
C ARG A 229 -1.82 12.57 20.23
N ARG A 230 -2.07 13.10 21.44
CA ARG A 230 -1.15 12.88 22.57
C ARG A 230 -1.08 11.41 22.98
N GLN A 231 -2.21 10.72 23.03
CA GLN A 231 -2.24 9.28 23.37
C GLN A 231 -1.51 8.44 22.32
N ARG A 232 -1.76 8.69 21.04
CA ARG A 232 -1.07 8.00 19.94
C ARG A 232 0.43 8.23 19.98
N LEU A 233 0.89 9.48 20.14
CA LEU A 233 2.34 9.75 20.25
C LEU A 233 2.98 9.01 21.44
N ALA A 234 2.32 9.02 22.61
CA ALA A 234 2.82 8.29 23.78
C ALA A 234 2.96 6.79 23.47
N ARG A 235 1.93 6.19 22.87
CA ARG A 235 1.95 4.79 22.48
C ARG A 235 3.00 4.47 21.41
N MET A 236 3.20 5.34 20.44
CA MET A 236 4.25 5.19 19.42
C MET A 236 5.65 5.19 20.04
N LYS A 237 5.89 6.05 21.05
CA LYS A 237 7.16 6.06 21.82
C LYS A 237 7.34 4.76 22.61
N GLU A 238 6.31 4.26 23.28
CA GLU A 238 6.33 2.97 23.99
C GLU A 238 6.65 1.80 23.07
N LEU A 239 6.09 1.81 21.85
CA LEU A 239 6.34 0.79 20.83
C LEU A 239 7.68 0.94 20.10
N GLY A 240 8.43 2.02 20.36
CA GLY A 240 9.68 2.34 19.65
C GLY A 240 9.51 2.73 18.18
N ILE A 241 8.28 3.05 17.75
CA ILE A 241 7.97 3.48 16.37
C ILE A 241 8.58 4.85 16.08
N ILE A 242 8.63 5.71 17.09
CA ILE A 242 9.21 7.06 17.00
C ILE A 242 10.14 7.30 18.20
N GLY A 243 11.16 8.13 18.03
CA GLY A 243 12.10 8.47 19.10
C GLY A 243 11.44 9.19 20.29
N PRO A 244 11.96 9.01 21.50
CA PRO A 244 11.38 9.59 22.71
C PRO A 244 11.37 11.13 22.70
N GLU A 245 12.29 11.74 21.95
CA GLU A 245 12.45 13.21 21.82
C GLU A 245 11.44 13.84 20.84
N VAL A 246 10.78 13.04 20.01
CA VAL A 246 9.85 13.56 18.99
C VAL A 246 8.61 14.15 19.65
N GLU A 247 8.29 15.36 19.29
CA GLU A 247 7.10 16.07 19.74
C GLU A 247 5.93 15.93 18.73
N LEU A 248 4.76 16.44 19.08
CA LEU A 248 3.65 16.57 18.13
C LEU A 248 3.90 17.72 17.17
N SER A 249 3.65 17.52 15.89
CA SER A 249 3.49 18.65 14.98
C SER A 249 2.35 19.57 15.47
N PRO A 250 2.42 20.89 15.23
CA PRO A 250 1.31 21.80 15.51
C PRO A 250 0.02 21.31 14.85
N ARG A 251 -1.13 21.64 15.44
CA ARG A 251 -2.41 21.49 14.74
C ARG A 251 -2.36 22.27 13.42
N HIS A 252 -2.95 21.71 12.38
CA HIS A 252 -3.12 22.43 11.13
C HIS A 252 -4.00 23.67 11.34
N GLU A 253 -3.75 24.75 10.60
CA GLU A 253 -4.47 26.03 10.75
C GLU A 253 -6.00 25.91 10.61
N ASN A 254 -6.46 24.93 9.82
CA ASN A 254 -7.89 24.63 9.63
C ASN A 254 -8.46 23.68 10.71
N VAL A 255 -7.72 23.36 11.77
CA VAL A 255 -8.16 22.49 12.86
C VAL A 255 -8.31 23.34 14.14
N PRO A 256 -9.54 23.60 14.61
CA PRO A 256 -9.75 24.30 15.87
C PRO A 256 -9.29 23.44 17.07
N ALA A 257 -9.14 24.05 18.22
CA ALA A 257 -9.04 23.29 19.46
C ALA A 257 -10.31 22.47 19.64
N TRP A 258 -10.20 21.23 20.15
CA TRP A 258 -11.37 20.39 20.36
C TRP A 258 -12.44 21.04 21.25
N GLU A 259 -11.99 21.79 22.24
CA GLU A 259 -12.89 22.52 23.14
C GLU A 259 -13.74 23.55 22.40
N GLU A 260 -13.23 24.12 21.31
CA GLU A 260 -13.86 25.15 20.47
C GLU A 260 -14.70 24.56 19.34
N GLU A 261 -14.61 23.24 19.08
CA GLU A 261 -15.38 22.58 18.02
C GLU A 261 -16.90 22.62 18.36
N PRO A 262 -17.74 23.27 17.52
CA PRO A 262 -19.16 23.42 17.81
C PRO A 262 -19.98 22.14 17.57
N HIS A 263 -19.50 21.23 16.73
CA HIS A 263 -20.23 20.05 16.28
C HIS A 263 -19.61 18.74 16.79
N LYS A 264 -19.22 18.69 18.07
CA LYS A 264 -18.48 17.56 18.66
C LYS A 264 -19.11 16.20 18.43
N ALA A 265 -20.44 16.08 18.56
CA ALA A 265 -21.14 14.80 18.36
C ALA A 265 -21.02 14.32 16.89
N TRP A 266 -21.14 15.23 15.94
CA TRP A 266 -20.96 14.91 14.52
C TRP A 266 -19.52 14.56 14.19
N GLN A 267 -18.55 15.31 14.71
CA GLN A 267 -17.12 15.00 14.56
C GLN A 267 -16.78 13.62 15.14
N GLN A 268 -17.28 13.33 16.35
CA GLN A 268 -17.10 12.02 16.97
C GLN A 268 -17.63 10.91 16.07
N ARG A 269 -18.85 11.05 15.53
CA ARG A 269 -19.44 10.06 14.63
C ARG A 269 -18.60 9.87 13.35
N ARG A 270 -18.00 10.92 12.79
CA ARG A 270 -17.09 10.82 11.64
C ARG A 270 -15.93 9.84 11.90
N MET A 271 -15.30 9.96 13.08
CA MET A 271 -14.18 9.09 13.45
C MET A 271 -14.63 7.68 13.84
N GLU A 272 -15.83 7.53 14.46
CA GLU A 272 -16.41 6.22 14.76
C GLU A 272 -16.64 5.41 13.48
N VAL A 273 -17.18 6.04 12.44
CA VAL A 273 -17.39 5.38 11.14
C VAL A 273 -16.06 5.03 10.46
N TYR A 274 -15.11 5.95 10.48
CA TYR A 274 -13.77 5.71 9.94
C TYR A 274 -13.07 4.53 10.63
N ALA A 275 -13.12 4.46 11.95
CA ALA A 275 -12.57 3.36 12.72
C ALA A 275 -13.27 2.02 12.40
N ALA A 276 -14.61 2.04 12.25
CA ALA A 276 -15.37 0.86 11.85
C ALA A 276 -14.99 0.35 10.44
N GLN A 277 -14.68 1.23 9.49
CA GLN A 277 -14.18 0.83 8.16
C GLN A 277 -12.83 0.12 8.25
N ILE A 278 -11.92 0.58 9.12
CA ILE A 278 -10.60 -0.05 9.34
C ILE A 278 -10.75 -1.41 10.05
N ASP A 279 -11.57 -1.48 11.10
CA ASP A 279 -11.88 -2.73 11.80
C ASP A 279 -12.43 -3.80 10.85
N GLN A 280 -13.40 -3.46 9.99
CA GLN A 280 -13.94 -4.40 9.02
C GLN A 280 -12.91 -4.83 7.96
N MET A 281 -12.01 -3.94 7.57
CA MET A 281 -10.88 -4.30 6.72
C MET A 281 -9.94 -5.29 7.44
N ASP A 282 -9.64 -5.07 8.71
CA ASP A 282 -8.81 -5.97 9.50
C ASP A 282 -9.43 -7.37 9.63
N VAL A 283 -10.74 -7.45 9.89
CA VAL A 283 -11.49 -8.72 9.88
C VAL A 283 -11.36 -9.42 8.53
N GLY A 284 -11.49 -8.68 7.43
CA GLY A 284 -11.33 -9.20 6.08
C GLY A 284 -9.92 -9.72 5.81
N ILE A 285 -8.87 -8.99 6.25
CA ILE A 285 -7.47 -9.43 6.19
C ILE A 285 -7.31 -10.75 6.97
N GLY A 286 -7.87 -10.84 8.17
CA GLY A 286 -7.84 -12.05 8.99
C GLY A 286 -8.37 -13.27 8.24
N ARG A 287 -9.52 -13.16 7.59
CA ARG A 287 -10.11 -14.27 6.79
C ARG A 287 -9.20 -14.74 5.66
N VAL A 288 -8.53 -13.82 4.97
CA VAL A 288 -7.58 -14.17 3.90
C VAL A 288 -6.33 -14.88 4.47
N LEU A 289 -5.81 -14.41 5.60
CA LEU A 289 -4.68 -15.06 6.27
C LEU A 289 -5.03 -16.46 6.76
N ASP A 290 -6.23 -16.63 7.33
CA ASP A 290 -6.74 -17.93 7.78
C ASP A 290 -6.94 -18.90 6.59
N ALA A 291 -7.39 -18.42 5.44
CA ALA A 291 -7.47 -19.21 4.21
C ALA A 291 -6.09 -19.68 3.72
N LEU A 292 -5.08 -18.79 3.76
CA LEU A 292 -3.69 -19.16 3.43
C LEU A 292 -3.10 -20.18 4.40
N GLU A 293 -3.43 -20.09 5.69
CA GLU A 293 -3.04 -21.06 6.70
C GLU A 293 -3.72 -22.41 6.46
N ALA A 294 -5.03 -22.41 6.22
CA ALA A 294 -5.81 -23.61 5.95
C ALA A 294 -5.35 -24.35 4.68
N ALA A 295 -4.93 -23.60 3.66
CA ALA A 295 -4.33 -24.13 2.43
C ALA A 295 -2.85 -24.56 2.60
N GLY A 296 -2.26 -24.42 3.80
CA GLY A 296 -0.85 -24.75 4.05
C GLY A 296 0.16 -23.85 3.33
N ARG A 297 -0.28 -22.69 2.80
CA ARG A 297 0.52 -21.76 1.99
C ARG A 297 1.30 -20.76 2.84
N MET A 298 0.78 -20.37 4.02
CA MET A 298 1.23 -19.23 4.82
C MET A 298 2.73 -19.29 5.15
N LYS A 299 3.29 -20.47 5.40
CA LYS A 299 4.70 -20.64 5.76
C LYS A 299 5.65 -20.05 4.72
N ASN A 300 5.36 -20.24 3.42
CA ASN A 300 6.15 -19.72 2.30
C ASN A 300 5.37 -18.67 1.50
N THR A 301 4.69 -17.78 2.18
CA THR A 301 4.01 -16.62 1.62
C THR A 301 4.70 -15.33 2.08
N LEU A 302 5.15 -14.52 1.14
CA LEU A 302 5.54 -13.13 1.39
C LEU A 302 4.28 -12.27 1.45
N VAL A 303 3.90 -11.82 2.63
CA VAL A 303 2.83 -10.85 2.83
C VAL A 303 3.42 -9.47 3.02
N LEU A 304 2.98 -8.50 2.22
CA LEU A 304 3.29 -7.08 2.35
C LEU A 304 1.97 -6.33 2.61
N LEU A 305 1.89 -5.60 3.70
CA LEU A 305 0.73 -4.77 4.03
C LEU A 305 1.16 -3.31 4.13
N THR A 306 0.52 -2.44 3.37
CA THR A 306 0.81 -1.00 3.35
C THR A 306 -0.45 -0.16 3.08
N ILE A 307 -0.27 1.14 3.04
CA ILE A 307 -1.29 2.15 2.76
C ILE A 307 -0.82 2.95 1.54
N ASP A 308 -1.75 3.50 0.77
CA ASP A 308 -1.38 4.19 -0.47
C ASP A 308 -0.93 5.66 -0.29
N ASN A 309 -1.39 6.33 0.75
CA ASN A 309 -0.95 7.68 1.15
C ASN A 309 -1.41 7.96 2.58
N GLY A 310 -0.94 9.03 3.17
CA GLY A 310 -1.44 9.46 4.47
C GLY A 310 -2.92 9.82 4.48
N GLY A 311 -3.51 9.93 5.67
CA GLY A 311 -4.94 10.22 5.88
C GLY A 311 -5.41 11.46 5.12
N CYS A 312 -6.67 11.47 4.74
CA CYS A 312 -7.25 12.41 3.80
C CYS A 312 -8.01 13.55 4.50
N HIS A 313 -7.52 14.77 4.36
CA HIS A 313 -8.10 15.98 4.95
C HIS A 313 -9.29 16.58 4.19
N VAL A 314 -9.63 16.04 3.02
CA VAL A 314 -10.62 16.65 2.13
C VAL A 314 -11.96 16.83 2.82
N GLU A 315 -12.44 18.08 2.86
CA GLU A 315 -13.82 18.40 3.24
C GLU A 315 -14.74 18.27 2.02
N TYR A 316 -15.77 17.46 2.15
CA TYR A 316 -16.66 17.15 1.04
C TYR A 316 -17.79 18.18 0.94
N GLY A 317 -17.82 18.93 -0.14
CA GLY A 317 -18.85 19.96 -0.35
C GLY A 317 -20.18 19.41 -0.88
N GLU A 318 -21.30 20.05 -0.53
CA GLU A 318 -22.67 19.64 -0.90
C GLU A 318 -22.94 19.64 -2.42
N LYS A 319 -22.21 20.47 -3.18
CA LYS A 319 -22.36 20.59 -4.65
C LYS A 319 -21.40 19.70 -5.43
N ARG A 320 -20.67 18.81 -4.75
CA ARG A 320 -19.71 17.95 -5.43
C ARG A 320 -20.44 16.90 -6.26
N THR A 321 -19.94 16.68 -7.46
CA THR A 321 -20.43 15.67 -8.41
C THR A 321 -19.27 14.81 -8.89
N GLY A 322 -19.58 13.63 -9.42
CA GLY A 322 -18.56 12.74 -9.98
C GLY A 322 -19.19 11.44 -10.48
N ASN A 323 -18.49 10.75 -11.36
CA ASN A 323 -18.92 9.45 -11.91
C ASN A 323 -18.78 8.27 -10.92
N PHE A 324 -18.38 8.57 -9.71
CA PHE A 324 -18.25 7.65 -8.57
C PHE A 324 -19.38 7.81 -7.55
N LEU A 325 -20.19 8.89 -7.66
CA LEU A 325 -21.24 9.26 -6.73
C LEU A 325 -22.57 8.68 -7.19
N ASN A 326 -23.15 7.82 -6.36
CA ASN A 326 -24.52 7.35 -6.55
C ASN A 326 -25.50 8.53 -6.44
N GLN A 327 -26.56 8.52 -7.23
CA GLN A 327 -27.62 9.52 -7.11
C GLN A 327 -28.68 9.11 -6.08
N GLU A 328 -28.83 7.80 -5.90
CA GLU A 328 -29.81 7.19 -4.98
C GLU A 328 -29.15 5.99 -4.28
N THR A 329 -29.68 5.63 -3.14
CA THR A 329 -29.40 4.38 -2.43
C THR A 329 -30.02 3.18 -3.17
N ARG A 330 -29.68 1.95 -2.76
CA ARG A 330 -30.25 0.71 -3.33
C ARG A 330 -31.78 0.63 -3.21
N ASP A 331 -32.37 1.30 -2.21
CA ASP A 331 -33.83 1.37 -1.99
C ASP A 331 -34.49 2.65 -2.55
N GLY A 332 -33.75 3.43 -3.35
CA GLY A 332 -34.29 4.58 -4.10
C GLY A 332 -34.41 5.89 -3.31
N ARG A 333 -33.77 5.99 -2.14
CA ARG A 333 -33.71 7.26 -1.40
C ARG A 333 -32.62 8.17 -1.97
N PRO A 334 -32.84 9.50 -2.04
CA PRO A 334 -31.85 10.42 -2.58
C PRO A 334 -30.59 10.47 -1.70
N MET A 335 -29.42 10.60 -2.32
CA MET A 335 -28.16 10.77 -1.62
C MET A 335 -28.07 12.14 -0.94
N VAL A 336 -27.58 12.16 0.30
CA VAL A 336 -27.23 13.36 1.06
C VAL A 336 -25.74 13.61 0.95
N VAL A 337 -25.38 14.55 0.06
CA VAL A 337 -23.98 14.84 -0.27
C VAL A 337 -23.44 16.00 0.55
N GLY A 338 -22.21 15.86 1.04
CA GLY A 338 -21.46 16.91 1.72
C GLY A 338 -21.33 16.71 3.22
N ASN A 339 -20.31 17.33 3.77
CA ASN A 339 -20.02 17.35 5.21
C ASN A 339 -21.03 18.28 5.91
N ARG A 340 -22.10 17.71 6.42
CA ARG A 340 -23.23 18.39 7.02
C ARG A 340 -23.39 18.00 8.48
N PRO A 341 -23.19 18.93 9.44
CA PRO A 341 -23.29 18.64 10.87
C PRO A 341 -24.71 18.25 11.35
N ASP A 342 -25.74 18.56 10.57
CA ASP A 342 -27.14 18.18 10.81
C ASP A 342 -27.47 16.75 10.35
N VAL A 343 -26.51 16.07 9.66
CA VAL A 343 -26.67 14.70 9.15
C VAL A 343 -25.54 13.83 9.66
N MET A 344 -25.86 12.81 10.45
CA MET A 344 -24.86 11.87 10.97
C MET A 344 -24.36 10.95 9.85
N PRO A 345 -23.03 10.80 9.67
CA PRO A 345 -22.47 9.89 8.68
C PRO A 345 -22.58 8.43 9.09
N GLY A 346 -22.39 7.54 8.13
CA GLY A 346 -22.29 6.09 8.31
C GLY A 346 -23.24 5.29 7.44
N SER A 347 -24.45 5.79 7.19
CA SER A 347 -25.45 5.10 6.38
C SER A 347 -25.21 5.26 4.88
N GLU A 348 -25.81 4.37 4.08
CA GLU A 348 -25.68 4.32 2.61
C GLU A 348 -26.03 5.65 1.92
N GLU A 349 -27.02 6.39 2.46
CA GLU A 349 -27.48 7.65 1.87
C GLU A 349 -26.55 8.83 2.09
N THR A 350 -25.58 8.75 3.00
CA THR A 350 -24.69 9.87 3.33
C THR A 350 -23.37 9.82 2.53
N TRP A 351 -22.93 10.97 2.02
CA TRP A 351 -21.66 11.06 1.35
C TRP A 351 -20.77 12.11 2.02
N GLN A 352 -20.03 11.69 3.04
CA GLN A 352 -19.24 12.55 3.90
C GLN A 352 -17.81 12.03 4.05
N SER A 353 -16.90 12.89 4.49
CA SER A 353 -15.50 12.58 4.82
C SER A 353 -15.19 12.95 6.28
N TYR A 354 -14.05 12.51 6.82
CA TYR A 354 -13.72 12.79 8.23
C TYR A 354 -12.96 14.12 8.43
N GLY A 355 -12.41 14.73 7.37
CA GLY A 355 -11.90 16.09 7.35
C GLY A 355 -10.58 16.35 8.08
N TYR A 356 -10.21 17.63 8.20
CA TYR A 356 -8.91 18.07 8.70
C TYR A 356 -8.57 17.60 10.11
N GLY A 357 -9.51 17.69 11.05
CA GLY A 357 -9.26 17.38 12.46
C GLY A 357 -8.81 15.94 12.66
N TRP A 358 -9.55 15.02 12.10
CA TRP A 358 -9.24 13.59 12.20
C TRP A 358 -8.09 13.16 11.32
N ALA A 359 -7.92 13.74 10.13
CA ALA A 359 -6.73 13.50 9.31
C ALA A 359 -5.44 13.93 10.03
N ASN A 360 -5.48 15.05 10.77
CA ASN A 360 -4.36 15.48 11.61
C ASN A 360 -4.09 14.51 12.78
N ALA A 361 -5.14 13.88 13.31
CA ALA A 361 -4.98 12.83 14.32
C ALA A 361 -4.43 11.53 13.72
N SER A 362 -4.95 11.09 12.58
CA SER A 362 -4.53 9.87 11.87
C SER A 362 -3.05 9.91 11.47
N ASN A 363 -2.55 11.07 11.03
CA ASN A 363 -1.15 11.25 10.61
C ASN A 363 -0.19 11.56 11.77
N THR A 364 -0.61 11.43 13.03
CA THR A 364 0.27 11.64 14.19
C THR A 364 1.58 10.85 14.06
N PRO A 365 2.76 11.45 14.32
CA PRO A 365 3.00 12.82 14.81
C PRO A 365 3.21 13.82 13.67
N PHE A 366 3.19 13.37 12.42
CA PHE A 366 3.59 14.13 11.23
C PHE A 366 2.61 15.25 10.89
N ARG A 367 3.12 16.27 10.18
CA ARG A 367 2.28 17.36 9.67
C ARG A 367 1.80 17.04 8.26
N LEU A 368 0.66 17.66 7.92
CA LEU A 368 0.00 17.57 6.62
C LEU A 368 -0.56 16.17 6.31
N PHE A 369 -0.95 15.93 5.05
CA PHE A 369 -1.93 14.93 4.69
C PHE A 369 -1.72 14.46 3.25
N LYS A 370 -2.54 13.51 2.78
CA LYS A 370 -2.75 13.22 1.37
C LYS A 370 -2.67 14.51 0.52
N GLN A 371 -2.08 14.44 -0.67
CA GLN A 371 -1.79 15.53 -1.62
C GLN A 371 -0.54 16.37 -1.29
N PHE A 372 0.03 16.23 -0.11
CA PHE A 372 1.26 16.91 0.27
C PHE A 372 2.44 15.93 0.29
N ASP A 373 3.62 16.38 -0.12
CA ASP A 373 4.85 15.57 -0.07
C ASP A 373 5.63 15.77 1.25
N HIS A 374 4.97 16.29 2.28
CA HIS A 374 5.45 16.28 3.65
C HIS A 374 5.20 14.92 4.29
N GLU A 375 5.88 14.63 5.41
CA GLU A 375 5.86 13.29 6.03
C GLU A 375 4.43 12.76 6.23
N GLY A 376 3.48 13.58 6.70
CA GLY A 376 2.09 13.13 6.91
C GLY A 376 1.31 12.76 5.64
N GLY A 377 1.83 13.12 4.45
CA GLY A 377 1.20 12.74 3.19
C GLY A 377 1.80 11.50 2.54
N ILE A 378 3.08 11.21 2.81
CA ILE A 378 3.85 10.19 2.08
C ILE A 378 4.50 9.11 2.97
N ARG A 379 4.73 9.37 4.27
CA ARG A 379 5.28 8.37 5.19
C ARG A 379 4.15 7.56 5.79
N VAL A 380 4.15 6.25 5.52
CA VAL A 380 3.08 5.33 5.88
C VAL A 380 3.63 4.02 6.45
N PRO A 381 2.81 3.22 7.15
CA PRO A 381 3.17 1.87 7.56
C PRO A 381 3.52 0.94 6.41
N LEU A 382 4.56 0.11 6.59
CA LEU A 382 4.77 -1.11 5.83
C LEU A 382 5.05 -2.24 6.82
N ILE A 383 4.27 -3.32 6.72
CA ILE A 383 4.48 -4.57 7.44
C ILE A 383 4.86 -5.64 6.41
N ALA A 384 5.95 -6.32 6.64
CA ALA A 384 6.36 -7.49 5.85
C ALA A 384 6.34 -8.73 6.73
N HIS A 385 5.68 -9.79 6.28
CA HIS A 385 5.60 -11.07 6.98
C HIS A 385 5.94 -12.20 6.00
N TRP A 386 6.96 -13.00 6.34
CA TRP A 386 7.38 -14.16 5.55
C TRP A 386 8.05 -15.17 6.48
N PRO A 387 7.29 -16.10 7.07
CA PRO A 387 7.79 -16.99 8.12
C PRO A 387 9.01 -17.81 7.73
N GLU A 388 9.14 -18.22 6.47
CA GLU A 388 10.30 -18.98 6.00
C GLU A 388 11.59 -18.13 5.97
N VAL A 389 11.50 -16.81 5.87
CA VAL A 389 12.63 -15.89 5.67
C VAL A 389 12.89 -15.02 6.91
N ILE A 390 11.85 -14.41 7.48
CA ILE A 390 11.96 -13.55 8.66
C ILE A 390 12.09 -14.45 9.89
N ARG A 391 13.30 -14.54 10.43
CA ARG A 391 13.62 -15.45 11.56
C ARG A 391 13.16 -14.94 12.91
N GLU A 392 13.06 -13.62 13.06
CA GLU A 392 12.72 -12.94 14.30
C GLU A 392 11.63 -11.93 14.04
N GLY A 393 10.37 -12.31 14.33
CA GLY A 393 9.21 -11.47 14.19
C GLY A 393 9.13 -10.36 15.24
N GLY A 394 8.23 -9.38 15.00
CA GLY A 394 7.95 -8.28 15.92
C GLY A 394 8.99 -7.15 15.92
N LYS A 395 10.01 -7.23 15.08
CA LYS A 395 11.07 -6.23 15.01
C LYS A 395 10.65 -4.99 14.20
N LEU A 396 11.40 -3.92 14.45
CA LEU A 396 11.36 -2.69 13.68
C LEU A 396 12.60 -2.57 12.79
N THR A 397 12.46 -1.88 11.67
CA THR A 397 13.58 -1.43 10.85
C THR A 397 13.37 0.02 10.42
N ASP A 398 14.43 0.80 10.49
CA ASP A 398 14.52 2.18 10.02
C ASP A 398 15.20 2.29 8.64
N GLN A 399 15.51 1.16 8.01
CA GLN A 399 16.05 1.19 6.64
C GLN A 399 15.04 1.81 5.69
N THR A 400 15.37 2.98 5.17
CA THR A 400 14.51 3.74 4.27
C THR A 400 14.05 2.88 3.09
N ALA A 401 12.74 2.79 2.90
CA ALA A 401 12.11 2.06 1.81
C ALA A 401 11.07 2.96 1.10
N HIS A 402 10.73 2.62 -0.14
CA HIS A 402 9.76 3.35 -0.93
C HIS A 402 8.88 2.38 -1.72
N VAL A 403 7.69 2.79 -2.10
CA VAL A 403 6.75 1.95 -2.85
C VAL A 403 7.29 1.43 -4.19
N ILE A 404 8.31 2.13 -4.79
CA ILE A 404 9.03 1.60 -5.97
C ILE A 404 9.75 0.28 -5.70
N ASP A 405 10.02 -0.05 -4.43
CA ASP A 405 10.78 -1.24 -4.02
C ASP A 405 9.94 -2.52 -4.06
N LEU A 406 8.60 -2.41 -4.10
CA LEU A 406 7.73 -3.59 -3.97
C LEU A 406 7.79 -4.51 -5.19
N LEU A 407 7.86 -3.97 -6.42
CA LEU A 407 8.06 -4.80 -7.62
C LEU A 407 9.39 -5.56 -7.58
N PRO A 408 10.57 -4.92 -7.41
CA PRO A 408 11.83 -5.68 -7.34
C PRO A 408 11.87 -6.65 -6.16
N THR A 409 11.17 -6.36 -5.05
CA THR A 409 11.03 -7.29 -3.92
C THR A 409 10.24 -8.53 -4.30
N ALA A 410 9.10 -8.36 -4.98
CA ALA A 410 8.27 -9.48 -5.43
C ALA A 410 9.05 -10.39 -6.41
N LEU A 411 9.77 -9.80 -7.35
CA LEU A 411 10.58 -10.57 -8.31
C LEU A 411 11.76 -11.29 -7.64
N ASP A 412 12.48 -10.64 -6.75
CA ASP A 412 13.59 -11.23 -6.01
C ASP A 412 13.11 -12.38 -5.12
N ALA A 413 12.00 -12.21 -4.40
CA ALA A 413 11.37 -13.28 -3.63
C ALA A 413 10.98 -14.49 -4.49
N ALA A 414 10.45 -14.23 -5.69
CA ALA A 414 10.08 -15.25 -6.66
C ALA A 414 11.28 -15.92 -7.38
N GLY A 415 12.49 -15.38 -7.21
CA GLY A 415 13.67 -15.80 -7.99
C GLY A 415 13.55 -15.48 -9.49
N VAL A 416 12.84 -14.39 -9.82
CA VAL A 416 12.58 -13.95 -11.19
C VAL A 416 13.44 -12.72 -11.53
N ALA A 417 14.19 -12.80 -12.61
CA ALA A 417 14.94 -11.64 -13.07
C ALA A 417 14.01 -10.56 -13.64
N TYR A 418 14.33 -9.30 -13.38
CA TYR A 418 13.59 -8.19 -13.97
C TYR A 418 13.71 -8.25 -15.51
N PRO A 419 12.60 -8.27 -16.27
CA PRO A 419 12.65 -8.49 -17.71
C PRO A 419 13.27 -7.30 -18.45
N LYS A 420 14.12 -7.59 -19.43
CA LYS A 420 14.66 -6.57 -20.36
C LYS A 420 13.72 -6.31 -21.54
N GLU A 421 12.87 -7.30 -21.82
CA GLU A 421 11.87 -7.27 -22.89
C GLU A 421 10.58 -7.95 -22.42
N TYR A 422 9.44 -7.42 -22.79
CA TYR A 422 8.13 -7.99 -22.55
C TYR A 422 7.21 -7.71 -23.73
N ASP A 423 6.59 -8.76 -24.27
CA ASP A 423 5.68 -8.68 -25.42
C ASP A 423 6.28 -7.91 -26.61
N GLY A 424 7.54 -8.26 -26.98
CA GLY A 424 8.29 -7.64 -28.07
C GLY A 424 8.73 -6.18 -27.85
N ARG A 425 8.59 -5.66 -26.62
CA ARG A 425 8.95 -4.28 -26.27
C ARG A 425 10.08 -4.25 -25.27
N GLN A 426 11.03 -3.33 -25.46
CA GLN A 426 12.09 -3.08 -24.49
C GLN A 426 11.48 -2.51 -23.19
N VAL A 427 11.82 -3.12 -22.06
CA VAL A 427 11.37 -2.70 -20.74
C VAL A 427 12.37 -1.70 -20.16
N ALA A 428 11.87 -0.61 -19.61
CA ALA A 428 12.69 0.35 -18.89
C ALA A 428 13.06 -0.19 -17.50
N PRO A 429 14.28 0.10 -17.00
CA PRO A 429 14.70 -0.38 -15.69
C PRO A 429 13.78 0.11 -14.57
N ALA A 430 13.60 -0.71 -13.54
CA ALA A 430 12.94 -0.31 -12.31
C ALA A 430 13.77 0.77 -11.61
N ASP A 431 13.07 1.68 -10.91
CA ASP A 431 13.70 2.70 -10.06
C ASP A 431 13.96 2.15 -8.63
N GLY A 432 13.23 1.09 -8.23
CA GLY A 432 13.27 0.49 -6.89
C GLY A 432 14.40 -0.53 -6.69
N ARG A 433 14.54 -0.98 -5.44
CA ARG A 433 15.52 -1.97 -4.98
C ARG A 433 14.84 -2.99 -4.07
N SER A 434 15.19 -4.28 -4.18
CA SER A 434 14.59 -5.35 -3.38
C SER A 434 14.76 -5.12 -1.87
N LEU A 435 13.69 -5.41 -1.13
CA LEU A 435 13.67 -5.46 0.34
C LEU A 435 14.05 -6.85 0.89
N VAL A 436 14.20 -7.88 0.04
CA VAL A 436 14.54 -9.25 0.50
C VAL A 436 15.78 -9.29 1.39
N PRO A 437 16.88 -8.56 1.15
CA PRO A 437 18.00 -8.50 2.08
C PRO A 437 17.58 -8.02 3.48
N VAL A 438 16.70 -7.01 3.58
CA VAL A 438 16.19 -6.49 4.85
C VAL A 438 15.36 -7.54 5.57
N LEU A 439 14.49 -8.25 4.84
CA LEU A 439 13.67 -9.34 5.38
C LEU A 439 14.53 -10.50 5.91
N GLN A 440 15.72 -10.67 5.37
CA GLN A 440 16.74 -11.65 5.83
C GLN A 440 17.61 -11.12 6.99
N GLY A 441 17.29 -9.96 7.56
CA GLY A 441 18.08 -9.35 8.64
C GLY A 441 19.38 -8.68 8.20
N ARG A 442 19.55 -8.40 6.90
CA ARG A 442 20.76 -7.78 6.33
C ARG A 442 20.51 -6.30 5.99
N GLN A 443 21.59 -5.54 5.95
CA GLN A 443 21.56 -4.20 5.38
C GLN A 443 21.46 -4.28 3.84
N ARG A 444 20.73 -3.36 3.24
CA ARG A 444 20.74 -3.14 1.80
C ARG A 444 21.36 -1.79 1.44
N SER A 445 21.81 -1.61 0.21
CA SER A 445 22.21 -0.29 -0.27
C SER A 445 21.01 0.65 -0.24
N PRO A 446 21.09 1.80 0.46
CA PRO A 446 20.01 2.78 0.49
C PRO A 446 19.79 3.41 -0.88
N HIS A 447 18.63 4.03 -1.08
CA HIS A 447 18.43 4.93 -2.21
C HIS A 447 19.32 6.17 -2.05
N ASP A 448 20.02 6.55 -3.11
CA ASP A 448 20.84 7.77 -3.11
C ASP A 448 19.96 9.01 -2.97
N THR A 449 18.82 9.01 -3.65
CA THR A 449 17.85 10.11 -3.64
C THR A 449 16.47 9.56 -3.97
N LEU A 450 15.47 9.99 -3.22
CA LEU A 450 14.06 9.74 -3.48
C LEU A 450 13.39 11.03 -3.96
N TYR A 451 12.38 10.89 -4.82
CA TYR A 451 11.72 12.01 -5.48
C TYR A 451 10.21 11.87 -5.44
N TRP A 452 9.50 12.98 -5.30
CA TRP A 452 8.04 13.04 -5.37
C TRP A 452 7.60 14.19 -6.27
N LYS A 453 6.55 13.95 -7.02
CA LYS A 453 5.85 14.96 -7.77
C LYS A 453 4.48 14.48 -8.21
N PHE A 454 3.46 14.94 -7.58
CA PHE A 454 2.09 14.76 -8.04
C PHE A 454 1.19 15.89 -7.53
N ALA A 455 0.15 16.23 -8.31
CA ALA A 455 -0.77 17.33 -7.98
C ALA A 455 -0.01 18.61 -7.56
N HIS A 456 -0.21 19.05 -6.33
CA HIS A 456 0.38 20.25 -5.75
C HIS A 456 1.72 20.01 -5.04
N GLY A 457 2.09 18.74 -4.83
CA GLY A 457 3.28 18.38 -4.08
C GLY A 457 4.53 18.24 -4.95
N ARG A 458 5.68 18.53 -4.37
CA ARG A 458 7.01 18.22 -4.87
C ARG A 458 8.00 18.03 -3.73
N ALA A 459 8.78 16.96 -3.75
CA ALA A 459 9.83 16.76 -2.76
C ALA A 459 11.03 15.99 -3.33
N VAL A 460 12.14 16.11 -2.62
CA VAL A 460 13.36 15.30 -2.83
C VAL A 460 14.00 15.02 -1.49
N ARG A 461 14.38 13.74 -1.25
CA ARG A 461 15.09 13.32 -0.05
C ARG A 461 16.43 12.71 -0.43
N GLN A 462 17.50 13.16 0.23
CA GLN A 462 18.84 12.58 0.15
C GLN A 462 19.40 12.35 1.56
N GLY A 463 19.41 11.09 1.99
CA GLY A 463 19.74 10.74 3.37
C GLY A 463 18.81 11.44 4.35
N ARG A 464 19.40 12.20 5.30
CA ARG A 464 18.66 12.98 6.30
C ARG A 464 18.03 14.27 5.76
N TRP A 465 18.46 14.76 4.59
CA TRP A 465 18.00 16.03 4.04
C TRP A 465 16.80 15.85 3.13
N LYS A 466 15.74 16.63 3.38
CA LYS A 466 14.54 16.65 2.57
C LYS A 466 14.15 18.06 2.19
N LEU A 467 13.93 18.30 0.89
CA LEU A 467 13.16 19.45 0.41
C LEU A 467 11.72 19.03 0.16
N ALA A 468 10.79 19.84 0.62
CA ALA A 468 9.38 19.73 0.30
C ALA A 468 8.82 21.10 -0.09
N ALA A 469 7.82 21.12 -0.96
CA ALA A 469 7.10 22.34 -1.29
C ALA A 469 5.71 22.02 -1.84
N THR A 470 4.77 22.91 -1.61
CA THR A 470 3.42 22.84 -2.15
C THR A 470 3.26 23.85 -3.28
N ASP A 471 2.72 23.45 -4.42
CA ASP A 471 2.51 24.31 -5.59
C ASP A 471 3.77 25.06 -6.04
N ARG A 472 3.66 26.38 -6.15
CA ARG A 472 4.76 27.28 -6.51
C ARG A 472 5.45 27.91 -5.31
N ASN A 473 5.10 27.45 -4.11
CA ASN A 473 5.73 27.96 -2.89
C ASN A 473 7.24 27.70 -2.91
N PRO A 474 8.02 28.51 -2.20
CA PRO A 474 9.44 28.24 -2.01
C PRO A 474 9.67 26.84 -1.43
N TRP A 475 10.87 26.31 -1.66
CA TRP A 475 11.32 25.09 -1.02
C TRP A 475 11.49 25.30 0.48
N GLU A 476 11.01 24.35 1.27
CA GLU A 476 11.28 24.15 2.68
C GLU A 476 12.35 23.06 2.81
N LEU A 477 13.36 23.23 3.68
CA LEU A 477 14.44 22.28 3.91
C LEU A 477 14.37 21.72 5.33
N TYR A 478 14.37 20.41 5.45
CA TYR A 478 14.30 19.69 6.72
C TYR A 478 15.44 18.71 6.90
N ASP A 479 15.89 18.56 8.13
CA ASP A 479 16.72 17.47 8.63
C ASP A 479 15.80 16.43 9.28
N ILE A 480 15.29 15.47 8.53
CA ILE A 480 14.24 14.54 8.98
C ILE A 480 14.71 13.51 10.02
N GLU A 481 16.02 13.38 10.26
CA GLU A 481 16.53 12.59 11.40
C GLU A 481 16.38 13.36 12.71
N ALA A 482 16.63 14.67 12.70
CA ALA A 482 16.50 15.53 13.87
C ALA A 482 15.09 16.13 14.02
N ASP A 483 14.37 16.32 12.93
CA ASP A 483 13.04 16.92 12.85
C ASP A 483 12.12 16.11 11.93
N PRO A 484 11.73 14.90 12.33
CA PRO A 484 10.88 14.04 11.52
C PRO A 484 9.45 14.58 11.31
N ILE A 485 9.08 15.63 12.04
CA ILE A 485 7.76 16.26 11.97
C ILE A 485 7.75 17.54 11.10
N GLU A 486 8.90 17.92 10.53
CA GLU A 486 9.06 19.01 9.56
C GLU A 486 8.56 20.38 10.06
N VAL A 487 8.94 20.78 11.27
CA VAL A 487 8.53 22.07 11.87
C VAL A 487 9.65 23.13 11.88
N HIS A 488 10.90 22.72 11.63
CA HIS A 488 12.05 23.61 11.64
C HIS A 488 12.62 23.80 10.23
N ASP A 489 12.02 24.67 9.45
CA ASP A 489 12.52 25.00 8.10
C ASP A 489 13.93 25.64 8.15
N LEU A 490 14.90 24.95 7.57
CA LEU A 490 16.30 25.34 7.46
C LEU A 490 16.64 26.04 6.15
N ALA A 491 15.69 26.25 5.24
CA ALA A 491 15.95 26.76 3.89
C ALA A 491 16.70 28.10 3.90
N LYS A 492 16.33 29.02 4.78
CA LYS A 492 17.00 30.32 4.93
C LYS A 492 18.40 30.20 5.52
N LYS A 493 18.64 29.19 6.37
CA LYS A 493 19.95 28.98 7.03
C LYS A 493 20.94 28.25 6.12
N MET A 494 20.44 27.42 5.19
CA MET A 494 21.25 26.53 4.35
C MET A 494 20.90 26.67 2.84
N PRO A 495 20.99 27.89 2.26
CA PRO A 495 20.58 28.11 0.86
C PRO A 495 21.39 27.29 -0.14
N GLY A 496 22.64 26.96 0.16
CA GLY A 496 23.47 26.09 -0.67
C GLY A 496 22.93 24.65 -0.75
N LYS A 497 22.43 24.08 0.39
CA LYS A 497 21.81 22.75 0.40
C LYS A 497 20.48 22.77 -0.35
N VAL A 498 19.70 23.84 -0.23
CA VAL A 498 18.47 24.02 -1.01
C VAL A 498 18.78 23.99 -2.51
N ALA A 499 19.78 24.77 -2.96
CA ALA A 499 20.17 24.82 -4.37
C ALA A 499 20.65 23.45 -4.89
N GLU A 500 21.45 22.73 -4.09
CA GLU A 500 21.94 21.38 -4.44
C GLU A 500 20.79 20.39 -4.67
N LEU A 501 19.88 20.28 -3.70
CA LEU A 501 18.77 19.31 -3.77
C LEU A 501 17.73 19.72 -4.82
N ALA A 502 17.44 21.01 -4.97
CA ALA A 502 16.55 21.51 -6.01
C ALA A 502 17.07 21.18 -7.42
N ALA A 503 18.39 21.35 -7.66
CA ALA A 503 19.00 20.98 -8.93
C ALA A 503 18.89 19.46 -9.24
N ARG A 504 18.97 18.59 -8.21
CA ARG A 504 18.71 17.15 -8.36
C ARG A 504 17.28 16.89 -8.76
N TRP A 505 16.33 17.51 -8.08
CA TRP A 505 14.91 17.37 -8.39
C TRP A 505 14.59 17.87 -9.81
N ASP A 506 15.11 19.03 -10.19
CA ASP A 506 14.92 19.62 -11.53
C ASP A 506 15.46 18.68 -12.63
N SER A 507 16.65 18.11 -12.41
CA SER A 507 17.26 17.16 -13.35
C SER A 507 16.41 15.90 -13.50
N TRP A 508 15.92 15.32 -12.39
CA TRP A 508 15.02 14.16 -12.40
C TRP A 508 13.68 14.47 -13.10
N ASN A 509 13.07 15.61 -12.77
CA ASN A 509 11.81 16.06 -13.36
C ASN A 509 11.93 16.32 -14.88
N ALA A 510 13.07 16.85 -15.32
CA ALA A 510 13.33 17.06 -16.75
C ALA A 510 13.49 15.74 -17.53
N MET A 511 14.11 14.72 -16.93
CA MET A 511 14.21 13.37 -17.55
C MET A 511 12.83 12.72 -17.68
N ALA A 512 11.97 12.86 -16.68
CA ALA A 512 10.63 12.31 -16.68
C ALA A 512 9.73 12.91 -17.78
N LYS A 513 9.93 14.18 -18.12
CA LYS A 513 9.17 14.89 -19.19
C LYS A 513 9.59 14.53 -20.61
N LYS A 514 10.75 13.89 -20.81
CA LYS A 514 11.18 13.46 -22.15
C LYS A 514 10.36 12.25 -22.58
N LYS A 515 9.23 12.48 -23.27
CA LYS A 515 8.47 11.41 -23.94
C LYS A 515 9.39 10.67 -24.91
N PRO A 516 9.36 9.34 -24.98
CA PRO A 516 10.07 8.61 -26.02
C PRO A 516 9.64 9.16 -27.39
N LYS A 517 10.60 9.50 -28.24
CA LYS A 517 10.30 9.93 -29.63
C LYS A 517 9.49 8.82 -30.27
N LYS A 518 8.23 9.08 -30.66
CA LYS A 518 7.48 8.19 -31.55
C LYS A 518 8.38 7.90 -32.75
N LYS A 519 8.87 6.67 -32.89
CA LYS A 519 9.49 6.23 -34.13
C LYS A 519 8.43 6.41 -35.19
N GLY A 520 8.71 7.32 -36.15
CA GLY A 520 7.77 7.65 -37.21
C GLY A 520 7.28 6.40 -37.90
N SER A 521 5.98 6.26 -38.01
CA SER A 521 5.35 5.34 -38.95
C SER A 521 5.86 5.72 -40.33
N LYS A 522 6.80 4.94 -40.87
CA LYS A 522 7.05 4.99 -42.29
C LYS A 522 5.76 4.57 -42.99
N LYS A 523 5.20 5.52 -43.76
CA LYS A 523 4.11 5.28 -44.71
C LYS A 523 4.50 4.18 -45.70
#